data_69475e190b62843897560a51c6af2497
#
_entry.id   69475e190b62843897560a51c6af2497
#
_cell.length_a   1.000
_cell.length_b   1.000
_cell.length_c   1.000
_cell.angle_alpha   90.00
_cell.angle_beta   90.00
_cell.angle_gamma   90.00
#
_symmetry.space_group_name_H-M   'P 1'
#
loop_
_entity.id
_entity.type
_entity.pdbx_description
1 polymer ?
#
loop_
_entity_poly.entity_id
_entity_poly.type
_entity_poly.pdbx_seq_one_letter_code
_entity_poly.pdbx_strand_id
1 'polypeptide(L)'
;CLTPLLSRFLRFALVPIWNFLGLDAGLLAGILAIDMGGYQLAGELSASQEMVRYAGLVIAATLGCTITFTIPVGMGMLKSGDRLFFSRGMLIGTGTLPVTMIVGGLLSGLSFLQIVLQSLPVLLFCFLLMFGIWRFPEQTVRAFTVFADVIRLLTTIGLIAGAFCYMTGFSLLPDLAPLEDAMAVVSSIGIVLLGSLPTAELLQRVLKKPLSFIGRKTGMNDS
;
A
#
# COMPACT_ATOMS: atom_id res chain seq x y z
N CYS A 1 -12.24 5.52 -10.76
CA CYS A 1 -12.66 5.34 -12.18
C CYS A 1 -11.97 4.15 -12.86
N LEU A 2 -10.70 3.87 -12.58
CA LEU A 2 -9.96 2.77 -13.24
C LEU A 2 -10.07 1.42 -12.52
N THR A 3 -10.61 1.37 -11.30
CA THR A 3 -10.70 0.13 -10.50
C THR A 3 -11.36 -1.02 -11.25
N PRO A 4 -12.50 -0.85 -11.95
CA PRO A 4 -13.12 -1.95 -12.69
C PRO A 4 -12.27 -2.44 -13.87
N LEU A 5 -11.59 -1.55 -14.57
CA LEU A 5 -10.68 -1.93 -15.67
C LEU A 5 -9.44 -2.69 -15.13
N LEU A 6 -8.88 -2.21 -14.02
CA LEU A 6 -7.74 -2.83 -13.38
C LEU A 6 -8.12 -4.21 -12.82
N SER A 7 -9.27 -4.33 -12.15
CA SER A 7 -9.76 -5.61 -11.65
C SER A 7 -10.02 -6.62 -12.77
N ARG A 8 -10.58 -6.18 -13.89
CA ARG A 8 -10.79 -7.04 -15.06
C ARG A 8 -9.48 -7.52 -15.67
N PHE A 9 -8.51 -6.62 -15.83
CA PHE A 9 -7.17 -6.99 -16.31
C PHE A 9 -6.47 -7.98 -15.36
N LEU A 10 -6.52 -7.72 -14.06
CA LEU A 10 -5.95 -8.61 -13.04
C LEU A 10 -6.64 -9.97 -13.03
N ARG A 11 -7.98 -10.00 -13.13
CA ARG A 11 -8.76 -11.26 -13.22
C ARG A 11 -8.34 -12.09 -14.41
N PHE A 12 -8.08 -11.48 -15.54
CA PHE A 12 -7.67 -12.22 -16.73
C PHE A 12 -6.21 -12.68 -16.67
N ALA A 13 -5.28 -11.80 -16.24
CA ALA A 13 -3.85 -12.05 -16.35
C ALA A 13 -3.25 -12.75 -15.12
N LEU A 14 -3.62 -12.33 -13.92
CA LEU A 14 -2.94 -12.73 -12.69
C LEU A 14 -3.77 -13.63 -11.76
N VAL A 15 -5.08 -13.46 -11.71
CA VAL A 15 -5.93 -14.27 -10.83
C VAL A 15 -5.84 -15.77 -11.11
N PRO A 16 -5.78 -16.25 -12.37
CA PRO A 16 -5.61 -17.67 -12.64
C PRO A 16 -4.31 -18.26 -12.05
N ILE A 17 -3.22 -17.49 -12.12
CA ILE A 17 -1.92 -17.88 -11.55
C ILE A 17 -2.00 -17.91 -10.02
N TRP A 18 -2.64 -16.91 -9.42
CA TRP A 18 -2.82 -16.83 -7.98
C TRP A 18 -3.69 -17.97 -7.42
N ASN A 19 -4.79 -18.25 -8.09
CA ASN A 19 -5.66 -19.38 -7.73
C ASN A 19 -4.95 -20.74 -7.89
N PHE A 20 -4.10 -20.88 -8.90
CA PHE A 20 -3.29 -22.10 -9.06
C PHE A 20 -2.33 -22.31 -7.89
N LEU A 21 -1.83 -21.23 -7.29
CA LEU A 21 -0.98 -21.27 -6.10
C LEU A 21 -1.79 -21.42 -4.79
N GLY A 22 -3.12 -21.48 -4.85
CA GLY A 22 -3.98 -21.55 -3.67
C GLY A 22 -4.05 -20.24 -2.87
N LEU A 23 -3.73 -19.12 -3.52
CA LEU A 23 -3.67 -17.79 -2.90
C LEU A 23 -4.89 -16.96 -3.26
N ASP A 24 -5.37 -16.16 -2.31
CA ASP A 24 -6.46 -15.22 -2.57
C ASP A 24 -6.00 -14.05 -3.46
N ALA A 25 -6.77 -13.78 -4.51
CA ALA A 25 -6.44 -12.74 -5.48
C ALA A 25 -6.49 -11.31 -4.89
N GLY A 26 -7.16 -11.11 -3.78
CA GLY A 26 -7.15 -9.83 -3.06
C GLY A 26 -5.77 -9.41 -2.57
N LEU A 27 -4.84 -10.36 -2.37
CA LEU A 27 -3.45 -10.04 -2.03
C LEU A 27 -2.76 -9.20 -3.11
N LEU A 28 -3.12 -9.40 -4.39
CA LEU A 28 -2.64 -8.55 -5.49
C LEU A 28 -3.06 -7.09 -5.28
N ALA A 29 -4.29 -6.87 -4.82
CA ALA A 29 -4.76 -5.54 -4.49
C ALA A 29 -3.91 -4.91 -3.37
N GLY A 30 -3.58 -5.68 -2.34
CA GLY A 30 -2.72 -5.21 -1.24
C GLY A 30 -1.31 -4.82 -1.68
N ILE A 31 -0.72 -5.55 -2.63
CA ILE A 31 0.62 -5.28 -3.15
C ILE A 31 0.61 -4.12 -4.16
N LEU A 32 -0.39 -4.09 -5.03
CA LEU A 32 -0.54 -3.08 -6.09
C LEU A 32 -1.24 -1.80 -5.61
N ALA A 33 -1.71 -1.79 -4.35
CA ALA A 33 -2.47 -0.67 -3.81
C ALA A 33 -1.65 0.61 -3.87
N ILE A 34 -2.18 1.49 -4.69
CA ILE A 34 -1.74 2.86 -4.77
C ILE A 34 -2.67 3.62 -3.84
N ASP A 35 -2.20 3.94 -2.67
CA ASP A 35 -3.00 4.59 -1.65
C ASP A 35 -4.24 3.77 -1.17
N MET A 36 -5.28 4.47 -0.80
CA MET A 36 -6.48 3.93 -0.18
C MET A 36 -7.39 3.13 -1.12
N GLY A 37 -7.05 3.02 -2.41
CA GLY A 37 -7.79 2.22 -3.40
C GLY A 37 -7.64 0.71 -3.25
N GLY A 38 -6.67 0.26 -2.46
CA GLY A 38 -6.41 -1.17 -2.23
C GLY A 38 -7.58 -1.91 -1.63
N TYR A 39 -8.33 -1.29 -0.72
CA TYR A 39 -9.50 -1.91 -0.10
C TYR A 39 -10.62 -2.21 -1.12
N GLN A 40 -10.89 -1.28 -2.03
CA GLN A 40 -11.92 -1.49 -3.06
C GLN A 40 -11.52 -2.57 -4.04
N LEU A 41 -10.27 -2.53 -4.51
CA LEU A 41 -9.75 -3.55 -5.41
C LEU A 41 -9.70 -4.92 -4.73
N ALA A 42 -9.34 -4.99 -3.45
CA ALA A 42 -9.43 -6.22 -2.67
C ALA A 42 -10.87 -6.73 -2.57
N GLY A 43 -11.85 -5.84 -2.39
CA GLY A 43 -13.27 -6.18 -2.37
C GLY A 43 -13.76 -6.82 -3.66
N GLU A 44 -13.19 -6.44 -4.81
CA GLU A 44 -13.53 -7.02 -6.09
C GLU A 44 -12.81 -8.36 -6.39
N LEU A 45 -11.65 -8.59 -5.80
CA LEU A 45 -10.79 -9.73 -6.13
C LEU A 45 -10.81 -10.85 -5.08
N SER A 46 -11.08 -10.53 -3.81
CA SER A 46 -11.05 -11.51 -2.71
C SER A 46 -12.28 -12.40 -2.68
N ALA A 47 -12.08 -13.63 -2.22
CA ALA A 47 -13.15 -14.61 -2.06
C ALA A 47 -13.98 -14.42 -0.78
N SER A 48 -13.44 -13.78 0.26
CA SER A 48 -14.10 -13.58 1.56
C SER A 48 -13.89 -12.18 2.14
N GLN A 49 -14.81 -11.76 3.02
CA GLN A 49 -14.72 -10.45 3.69
C GLN A 49 -13.51 -10.33 4.64
N GLU A 50 -13.09 -11.44 5.23
CA GLU A 50 -11.89 -11.53 6.06
C GLU A 50 -10.65 -11.22 5.20
N MET A 51 -10.58 -11.80 3.99
CA MET A 51 -9.49 -11.54 3.06
C MET A 51 -9.53 -10.12 2.50
N VAL A 52 -10.71 -9.54 2.26
CA VAL A 52 -10.84 -8.12 1.89
C VAL A 52 -10.22 -7.23 2.95
N ARG A 53 -10.55 -7.46 4.22
CA ARG A 53 -9.96 -6.71 5.35
C ARG A 53 -8.47 -6.93 5.46
N TYR A 54 -8.03 -8.17 5.36
CA TYR A 54 -6.61 -8.51 5.45
C TYR A 54 -5.79 -7.90 4.33
N ALA A 55 -6.16 -8.12 3.08
CA ALA A 55 -5.46 -7.60 1.91
C ALA A 55 -5.58 -6.08 1.79
N GLY A 56 -6.80 -5.55 1.94
CA GLY A 56 -7.10 -4.14 1.69
C GLY A 56 -6.76 -3.20 2.85
N LEU A 57 -6.76 -3.67 4.10
CA LEU A 57 -6.40 -2.84 5.26
C LEU A 57 -4.99 -3.16 5.77
N VAL A 58 -4.67 -4.44 5.98
CA VAL A 58 -3.38 -4.78 6.60
C VAL A 58 -2.25 -4.71 5.58
N ILE A 59 -2.34 -5.45 4.47
CA ILE A 59 -1.25 -5.51 3.48
C ILE A 59 -1.14 -4.21 2.71
N ALA A 60 -2.26 -3.64 2.26
CA ALA A 60 -2.25 -2.39 1.49
C ALA A 60 -1.72 -1.21 2.31
N ALA A 61 -2.15 -1.05 3.57
CA ALA A 61 -1.70 0.05 4.42
C ALA A 61 -0.25 -0.10 4.90
N THR A 62 0.28 -1.30 4.91
CA THR A 62 1.67 -1.57 5.35
C THR A 62 2.61 -1.67 4.16
N LEU A 63 2.57 -2.79 3.44
CA LEU A 63 3.48 -3.05 2.32
C LEU A 63 3.16 -2.19 1.09
N GLY A 64 1.89 -2.13 0.68
CA GLY A 64 1.46 -1.36 -0.49
C GLY A 64 1.84 0.11 -0.38
N CYS A 65 1.48 0.75 0.73
CA CYS A 65 1.83 2.14 1.02
C CYS A 65 3.36 2.35 1.10
N THR A 66 4.10 1.39 1.64
CA THR A 66 5.56 1.46 1.72
C THR A 66 6.19 1.54 0.33
N ILE A 67 5.75 0.70 -0.59
CA ILE A 67 6.30 0.60 -1.95
C ILE A 67 5.92 1.82 -2.80
N THR A 68 4.64 2.18 -2.78
CA THR A 68 4.09 3.17 -3.71
C THR A 68 4.28 4.60 -3.25
N PHE A 69 4.37 4.82 -1.95
CA PHE A 69 4.44 6.16 -1.37
C PHE A 69 5.71 6.38 -0.53
N THR A 70 5.92 5.59 0.52
CA THR A 70 6.96 5.88 1.52
C THR A 70 8.37 5.85 0.90
N ILE A 71 8.68 4.84 0.08
CA ILE A 71 10.00 4.74 -0.56
C ILE A 71 10.22 5.88 -1.57
N PRO A 72 9.35 6.07 -2.59
CA PRO A 72 9.60 7.11 -3.61
C PRO A 72 9.60 8.52 -3.02
N VAL A 73 8.61 8.84 -2.19
CA VAL A 73 8.45 10.19 -1.62
C VAL A 73 9.55 10.46 -0.59
N GLY A 74 9.79 9.53 0.33
CA GLY A 74 10.83 9.67 1.35
C GLY A 74 12.20 9.93 0.73
N MET A 75 12.59 9.12 -0.27
CA MET A 75 13.87 9.29 -0.96
C MET A 75 13.94 10.57 -1.79
N GLY A 76 12.81 11.02 -2.35
CA GLY A 76 12.74 12.27 -3.12
C GLY A 76 12.91 13.52 -2.26
N MET A 77 12.52 13.47 -0.99
CA MET A 77 12.60 14.61 -0.05
C MET A 77 13.93 14.70 0.70
N LEU A 78 14.70 13.61 0.74
CA LEU A 78 15.91 13.53 1.55
C LEU A 78 17.14 14.09 0.83
N LYS A 79 18.01 14.75 1.60
CA LYS A 79 19.36 15.12 1.16
C LYS A 79 20.20 13.83 0.98
N SER A 80 21.19 13.89 0.09
CA SER A 80 22.03 12.73 -0.23
C SER A 80 22.71 12.09 1.01
N GLY A 81 23.04 12.87 2.04
CA GLY A 81 23.66 12.36 3.27
C GLY A 81 22.70 11.56 4.16
N ASP A 82 21.40 11.83 4.08
CA ASP A 82 20.40 11.22 4.97
C ASP A 82 19.81 9.93 4.40
N ARG A 83 20.07 9.63 3.13
CA ARG A 83 19.55 8.44 2.44
C ARG A 83 19.95 7.12 3.10
N LEU A 84 21.16 7.06 3.65
CA LEU A 84 21.63 5.88 4.35
C LEU A 84 20.82 5.60 5.62
N PHE A 85 20.52 6.65 6.40
CA PHE A 85 19.71 6.52 7.62
C PHE A 85 18.27 6.14 7.30
N PHE A 86 17.70 6.74 6.26
CA PHE A 86 16.38 6.38 5.77
C PHE A 86 16.32 4.91 5.33
N SER A 87 17.30 4.44 4.54
CA SER A 87 17.36 3.03 4.10
C SER A 87 17.45 2.07 5.29
N ARG A 88 18.23 2.41 6.33
CA ARG A 88 18.29 1.62 7.57
C ARG A 88 16.97 1.60 8.32
N GLY A 89 16.31 2.77 8.44
CA GLY A 89 14.96 2.86 9.03
C GLY A 89 13.94 2.03 8.27
N MET A 90 14.00 2.06 6.93
CA MET A 90 13.14 1.24 6.07
C MET A 90 13.38 -0.26 6.26
N LEU A 91 14.64 -0.70 6.40
CA LEU A 91 14.97 -2.10 6.69
C LEU A 91 14.36 -2.56 8.03
N ILE A 92 14.49 -1.74 9.07
CA ILE A 92 13.90 -2.05 10.38
C ILE A 92 12.36 -2.07 10.27
N GLY A 93 11.77 -1.07 9.62
CA GLY A 93 10.33 -0.97 9.42
C GLY A 93 9.75 -2.16 8.64
N THR A 94 10.38 -2.55 7.54
CA THR A 94 9.95 -3.74 6.77
C THR A 94 10.15 -5.04 7.56
N GLY A 95 11.14 -5.10 8.45
CA GLY A 95 11.35 -6.23 9.35
C GLY A 95 10.21 -6.45 10.35
N THR A 96 9.37 -5.45 10.64
CA THR A 96 8.20 -5.58 11.51
C THR A 96 6.95 -6.08 10.78
N LEU A 97 6.95 -6.09 9.44
CA LEU A 97 5.79 -6.49 8.64
C LEU A 97 5.26 -7.90 8.94
N PRO A 98 6.10 -8.93 9.16
CA PRO A 98 5.61 -10.27 9.52
C PRO A 98 4.74 -10.26 10.79
N VAL A 99 5.16 -9.50 11.80
CA VAL A 99 4.38 -9.36 13.04
C VAL A 99 3.06 -8.66 12.78
N THR A 100 3.09 -7.57 12.02
CA THR A 100 1.88 -6.82 11.64
C THR A 100 0.92 -7.68 10.83
N MET A 101 1.41 -8.51 9.93
CA MET A 101 0.61 -9.45 9.14
C MET A 101 -0.09 -10.49 10.01
N ILE A 102 0.62 -11.06 10.99
CA ILE A 102 0.03 -12.05 11.91
C ILE A 102 -1.04 -11.39 12.77
N VAL A 103 -0.72 -10.29 13.44
CA VAL A 103 -1.66 -9.59 14.31
C VAL A 103 -2.86 -9.06 13.52
N GLY A 104 -2.60 -8.38 12.40
CA GLY A 104 -3.64 -7.84 11.53
C GLY A 104 -4.54 -8.92 10.90
N GLY A 105 -3.95 -10.06 10.54
CA GLY A 105 -4.70 -11.21 10.02
C GLY A 105 -5.64 -11.81 11.05
N LEU A 106 -5.18 -12.00 12.29
CA LEU A 106 -6.00 -12.46 13.40
C LEU A 106 -7.15 -11.48 13.70
N LEU A 107 -6.87 -10.18 13.69
CA LEU A 107 -7.89 -9.14 13.87
C LEU A 107 -8.88 -9.09 12.70
N SER A 108 -8.46 -9.47 11.51
CA SER A 108 -9.33 -9.56 10.32
C SER A 108 -10.27 -10.77 10.38
N GLY A 109 -10.03 -11.73 11.28
CA GLY A 109 -10.84 -12.93 11.47
C GLY A 109 -10.26 -14.17 10.75
N LEU A 110 -9.04 -14.11 10.23
CA LEU A 110 -8.38 -15.25 9.60
C LEU A 110 -7.80 -16.21 10.63
N SER A 111 -7.81 -17.52 10.33
CA SER A 111 -7.08 -18.51 11.11
C SER A 111 -5.57 -18.38 10.93
N PHE A 112 -4.79 -18.76 11.94
CA PHE A 112 -3.32 -18.68 11.89
C PHE A 112 -2.73 -19.40 10.67
N LEU A 113 -3.26 -20.57 10.33
CA LEU A 113 -2.80 -21.33 9.17
C LEU A 113 -3.07 -20.59 7.85
N GLN A 114 -4.27 -19.99 7.72
CA GLN A 114 -4.60 -19.15 6.55
C GLN A 114 -3.67 -17.95 6.44
N ILE A 115 -3.37 -17.28 7.55
CA ILE A 115 -2.45 -16.14 7.56
C ILE A 115 -1.07 -16.59 7.06
N VAL A 116 -0.52 -17.67 7.58
CA VAL A 116 0.80 -18.17 7.18
C VAL A 116 0.84 -18.52 5.69
N LEU A 117 -0.15 -19.27 5.20
CA LEU A 117 -0.20 -19.69 3.80
C LEU A 117 -0.41 -18.50 2.85
N GLN A 118 -1.35 -17.61 3.17
CA GLN A 118 -1.67 -16.46 2.34
C GLN A 118 -0.59 -15.38 2.40
N SER A 119 0.13 -15.25 3.52
CA SER A 119 1.20 -14.26 3.66
C SER A 119 2.51 -14.69 3.01
N LEU A 120 2.70 -15.96 2.68
CA LEU A 120 3.96 -16.47 2.15
C LEU A 120 4.53 -15.65 0.96
N PRO A 121 3.75 -15.35 -0.10
CA PRO A 121 4.25 -14.56 -1.22
C PRO A 121 4.59 -13.13 -0.83
N VAL A 122 3.80 -12.56 0.07
CA VAL A 122 4.01 -11.19 0.58
C VAL A 122 5.28 -11.14 1.43
N LEU A 123 5.51 -12.14 2.28
CA LEU A 123 6.74 -12.26 3.06
C LEU A 123 7.96 -12.47 2.18
N LEU A 124 7.85 -13.32 1.15
CA LEU A 124 8.93 -13.49 0.16
C LEU A 124 9.26 -12.17 -0.53
N PHE A 125 8.23 -11.41 -0.92
CA PHE A 125 8.43 -10.09 -1.52
C PHE A 125 9.07 -9.10 -0.53
N CYS A 126 8.66 -9.08 0.73
CA CYS A 126 9.31 -8.27 1.77
C CYS A 126 10.79 -8.64 1.94
N PHE A 127 11.11 -9.92 1.91
CA PHE A 127 12.49 -10.39 1.99
C PHE A 127 13.33 -9.92 0.81
N LEU A 128 12.80 -10.03 -0.41
CA LEU A 128 13.44 -9.51 -1.62
C LEU A 128 13.64 -7.99 -1.55
N LEU A 129 12.65 -7.27 -1.04
CA LEU A 129 12.72 -5.83 -0.84
C LEU A 129 13.79 -5.45 0.18
N MET A 130 13.83 -6.13 1.32
CA MET A 130 14.86 -5.92 2.34
C MET A 130 16.26 -6.20 1.77
N PHE A 131 16.43 -7.29 1.06
CA PHE A 131 17.69 -7.63 0.39
C PHE A 131 18.08 -6.58 -0.66
N GLY A 132 17.12 -6.12 -1.46
CA GLY A 132 17.31 -5.06 -2.45
C GLY A 132 17.76 -3.75 -1.81
N ILE A 133 17.07 -3.28 -0.75
CA ILE A 133 17.44 -2.05 -0.03
C ILE A 133 18.83 -2.21 0.64
N TRP A 134 19.13 -3.37 1.18
CA TRP A 134 20.41 -3.61 1.84
C TRP A 134 21.58 -3.66 0.85
N ARG A 135 21.41 -4.37 -0.28
CA ARG A 135 22.52 -4.64 -1.23
C ARG A 135 22.61 -3.61 -2.35
N PHE A 136 21.45 -3.06 -2.80
CA PHE A 136 21.32 -2.16 -3.95
C PHE A 136 20.32 -1.03 -3.66
N PRO A 137 20.55 -0.17 -2.66
CA PRO A 137 19.56 0.82 -2.21
C PRO A 137 19.11 1.76 -3.32
N GLU A 138 20.04 2.33 -4.09
CA GLU A 138 19.71 3.30 -5.15
C GLU A 138 18.93 2.66 -6.30
N GLN A 139 19.26 1.44 -6.70
CA GLN A 139 18.60 0.74 -7.78
C GLN A 139 17.19 0.30 -7.36
N THR A 140 17.04 -0.18 -6.13
CA THR A 140 15.74 -0.55 -5.55
C THR A 140 14.81 0.66 -5.50
N VAL A 141 15.30 1.78 -4.99
CA VAL A 141 14.53 3.03 -4.94
C VAL A 141 14.17 3.50 -6.35
N ARG A 142 15.12 3.47 -7.29
CA ARG A 142 14.85 3.87 -8.68
C ARG A 142 13.77 2.99 -9.33
N ALA A 143 13.81 1.67 -9.09
CA ALA A 143 12.78 0.75 -9.60
C ALA A 143 11.40 1.09 -9.05
N PHE A 144 11.29 1.37 -7.73
CA PHE A 144 10.01 1.77 -7.12
C PHE A 144 9.55 3.16 -7.53
N THR A 145 10.47 4.10 -7.78
CA THR A 145 10.11 5.41 -8.32
C THR A 145 9.52 5.27 -9.72
N VAL A 146 10.14 4.50 -10.60
CA VAL A 146 9.60 4.23 -11.94
C VAL A 146 8.23 3.55 -11.86
N PHE A 147 8.08 2.57 -10.97
CA PHE A 147 6.79 1.92 -10.74
C PHE A 147 5.72 2.93 -10.29
N ALA A 148 6.03 3.77 -9.31
CA ALA A 148 5.12 4.81 -8.83
C ALA A 148 4.77 5.82 -9.92
N ASP A 149 5.72 6.22 -10.77
CA ASP A 149 5.49 7.14 -11.89
C ASP A 149 4.58 6.53 -12.96
N VAL A 150 4.74 5.25 -13.28
CA VAL A 150 3.85 4.52 -14.20
C VAL A 150 2.42 4.51 -13.65
N ILE A 151 2.26 4.18 -12.38
CA ILE A 151 0.97 4.19 -11.73
C ILE A 151 0.35 5.58 -11.72
N ARG A 152 1.13 6.61 -11.36
CA ARG A 152 0.70 8.01 -11.40
C ARG A 152 0.23 8.43 -12.79
N LEU A 153 0.95 8.01 -13.83
CA LEU A 153 0.56 8.27 -15.21
C LEU A 153 -0.79 7.63 -15.55
N LEU A 154 -0.95 6.35 -15.21
CA LEU A 154 -2.20 5.60 -15.44
C LEU A 154 -3.38 6.24 -14.71
N THR A 155 -3.21 6.59 -13.43
CA THR A 155 -4.27 7.24 -12.65
C THR A 155 -4.61 8.62 -13.18
N THR A 156 -3.63 9.40 -13.65
CA THR A 156 -3.87 10.71 -14.26
C THR A 156 -4.66 10.58 -15.57
N ILE A 157 -4.30 9.64 -16.44
CA ILE A 157 -5.04 9.36 -17.67
C ILE A 157 -6.48 8.94 -17.34
N GLY A 158 -6.66 8.06 -16.36
CA GLY A 158 -7.98 7.63 -15.92
C GLY A 158 -8.84 8.75 -15.34
N LEU A 159 -8.23 9.68 -14.60
CA LEU A 159 -8.93 10.85 -14.08
C LEU A 159 -9.37 11.80 -15.21
N ILE A 160 -8.48 12.07 -16.17
CA ILE A 160 -8.80 12.91 -17.35
C ILE A 160 -9.94 12.28 -18.16
N ALA A 161 -9.85 10.96 -18.42
CA ALA A 161 -10.89 10.25 -19.15
C ALA A 161 -12.23 10.26 -18.39
N GLY A 162 -12.20 10.04 -17.07
CA GLY A 162 -13.40 10.10 -16.23
C GLY A 162 -14.04 11.49 -16.20
N ALA A 163 -13.24 12.55 -16.07
CA ALA A 163 -13.72 13.93 -16.12
C ALA A 163 -14.31 14.27 -17.50
N PHE A 164 -13.68 13.85 -18.58
CA PHE A 164 -14.20 14.05 -19.93
C PHE A 164 -15.55 13.35 -20.13
N CYS A 165 -15.65 12.07 -19.73
CA CYS A 165 -16.92 11.33 -19.81
C CYS A 165 -18.03 12.00 -18.99
N TYR A 166 -17.71 12.48 -17.80
CA TYR A 166 -18.67 13.19 -16.94
C TYR A 166 -19.17 14.48 -17.56
N MET A 167 -18.28 15.29 -18.13
CA MET A 167 -18.63 16.59 -18.71
C MET A 167 -19.37 16.49 -20.05
N THR A 168 -19.07 15.47 -20.85
CA THR A 168 -19.61 15.34 -22.22
C THR A 168 -20.74 14.31 -22.33
N GLY A 169 -20.89 13.43 -21.33
CA GLY A 169 -21.82 12.29 -21.39
C GLY A 169 -21.38 11.20 -22.38
N PHE A 170 -20.20 11.34 -22.99
CA PHE A 170 -19.66 10.36 -23.95
C PHE A 170 -18.77 9.35 -23.25
N SER A 171 -19.08 8.04 -23.36
CA SER A 171 -18.28 6.98 -22.78
C SER A 171 -17.06 6.65 -23.64
N LEU A 172 -15.87 7.06 -23.21
CA LEU A 172 -14.60 6.70 -23.88
C LEU A 172 -14.23 5.24 -23.73
N LEU A 173 -14.56 4.66 -22.57
CA LEU A 173 -14.26 3.27 -22.22
C LEU A 173 -15.53 2.62 -21.65
N PRO A 174 -15.94 1.44 -22.16
CA PRO A 174 -17.21 0.83 -21.79
C PRO A 174 -17.35 0.44 -20.33
N ASP A 175 -16.25 0.22 -19.61
CA ASP A 175 -16.23 -0.24 -18.22
C ASP A 175 -15.65 0.81 -17.25
N LEU A 176 -15.68 2.10 -17.62
CA LEU A 176 -15.21 3.16 -16.72
C LEU A 176 -16.26 3.42 -15.64
N ALA A 177 -15.91 3.29 -14.37
CA ALA A 177 -16.81 3.63 -13.27
C ALA A 177 -17.17 5.13 -13.29
N PRO A 178 -18.42 5.48 -12.95
CA PRO A 178 -18.86 6.88 -12.87
C PRO A 178 -17.95 7.73 -12.01
N LEU A 179 -17.75 9.00 -12.39
CA LEU A 179 -16.90 9.91 -11.62
C LEU A 179 -17.49 10.19 -10.24
N GLU A 180 -18.81 10.19 -10.11
CA GLU A 180 -19.53 10.38 -8.86
C GLU A 180 -19.15 9.35 -7.80
N ASP A 181 -19.06 8.08 -8.18
CA ASP A 181 -18.66 6.99 -7.29
C ASP A 181 -17.20 7.19 -6.82
N ALA A 182 -16.32 7.57 -7.74
CA ALA A 182 -14.94 7.90 -7.40
C ALA A 182 -14.85 9.11 -6.45
N MET A 183 -15.67 10.14 -6.66
CA MET A 183 -15.71 11.33 -5.80
C MET A 183 -16.27 11.02 -4.42
N ALA A 184 -17.26 10.13 -4.30
CA ALA A 184 -17.75 9.68 -2.99
C ALA A 184 -16.64 9.04 -2.16
N VAL A 185 -15.80 8.23 -2.79
CA VAL A 185 -14.62 7.62 -2.14
C VAL A 185 -13.60 8.69 -1.73
N VAL A 186 -13.25 9.60 -2.64
CA VAL A 186 -12.30 10.70 -2.35
C VAL A 186 -12.80 11.57 -1.20
N SER A 187 -14.11 11.87 -1.15
CA SER A 187 -14.71 12.62 -0.06
C SER A 187 -14.60 11.91 1.27
N SER A 188 -14.86 10.60 1.31
CA SER A 188 -14.71 9.78 2.51
C SER A 188 -13.26 9.76 3.00
N ILE A 189 -12.30 9.62 2.09
CA ILE A 189 -10.87 9.70 2.37
C ILE A 189 -10.50 11.07 2.94
N GLY A 190 -11.01 12.14 2.32
CA GLY A 190 -10.80 13.51 2.77
C GLY A 190 -11.25 13.73 4.22
N ILE A 191 -12.43 13.23 4.59
CA ILE A 191 -12.95 13.30 5.97
C ILE A 191 -12.02 12.55 6.95
N VAL A 192 -11.57 11.35 6.58
CA VAL A 192 -10.64 10.57 7.42
C VAL A 192 -9.31 11.30 7.60
N LEU A 193 -8.76 11.91 6.54
CA LEU A 193 -7.52 12.67 6.60
C LEU A 193 -7.65 13.90 7.49
N LEU A 194 -8.77 14.63 7.44
CA LEU A 194 -9.03 15.77 8.31
C LEU A 194 -9.01 15.39 9.79
N GLY A 195 -9.42 14.17 10.16
CA GLY A 195 -9.34 13.67 11.53
C GLY A 195 -7.99 13.06 11.88
N SER A 196 -7.36 12.34 10.95
CA SER A 196 -6.13 11.58 11.21
C SER A 196 -4.90 12.48 11.35
N LEU A 197 -4.78 13.57 10.60
CA LEU A 197 -3.63 14.48 10.70
C LEU A 197 -3.49 15.14 12.07
N PRO A 198 -4.54 15.75 12.66
CA PRO A 198 -4.46 16.26 14.03
C PRO A 198 -4.21 15.16 15.07
N THR A 199 -4.79 13.97 14.85
CA THR A 199 -4.59 12.81 15.74
C THR A 199 -3.13 12.34 15.69
N ALA A 200 -2.51 12.28 14.51
CA ALA A 200 -1.10 11.94 14.37
C ALA A 200 -0.19 12.94 15.07
N GLU A 201 -0.46 14.23 14.95
CA GLU A 201 0.28 15.29 15.65
C GLU A 201 0.14 15.15 17.18
N LEU A 202 -1.07 14.88 17.67
CA LEU A 202 -1.31 14.64 19.09
C LEU A 202 -0.55 13.41 19.58
N LEU A 203 -0.62 12.30 18.83
CA LEU A 203 0.14 11.08 19.12
C LEU A 203 1.65 11.34 19.17
N GLN A 204 2.20 12.07 18.21
CA GLN A 204 3.62 12.43 18.22
C GLN A 204 4.00 13.20 19.49
N ARG A 205 3.20 14.16 19.90
CA ARG A 205 3.44 14.92 21.14
C ARG A 205 3.40 14.06 22.39
N VAL A 206 2.43 13.15 22.48
CA VAL A 206 2.28 12.23 23.61
C VAL A 206 3.42 11.21 23.64
N LEU A 207 3.77 10.63 22.48
CA LEU A 207 4.79 9.59 22.36
C LEU A 207 6.21 10.11 22.41
N LYS A 208 6.45 11.41 22.20
CA LYS A 208 7.80 12.00 22.21
C LYS A 208 8.59 11.66 23.47
N LYS A 209 7.96 11.78 24.66
CA LYS A 209 8.63 11.46 25.93
C LYS A 209 8.98 9.99 26.11
N PRO A 210 8.04 9.01 25.92
CA PRO A 210 8.38 7.59 26.03
C PRO A 210 9.35 7.14 24.93
N LEU A 211 9.25 7.65 23.70
CA LEU A 211 10.17 7.30 22.62
C LEU A 211 11.60 7.83 22.86
N SER A 212 11.75 9.05 23.37
CA SER A 212 13.07 9.59 23.74
C SER A 212 13.70 8.81 24.91
N PHE A 213 12.90 8.34 25.87
CA PHE A 213 13.37 7.47 26.95
C PHE A 213 13.90 6.12 26.41
N ILE A 214 13.18 5.51 25.49
CA ILE A 214 13.60 4.26 24.84
C ILE A 214 14.85 4.51 23.96
N GLY A 215 14.88 5.62 23.20
CA GLY A 215 16.01 5.99 22.36
C GLY A 215 17.32 6.14 23.14
N ARG A 216 17.27 6.82 24.29
CA ARG A 216 18.44 6.92 25.19
C ARG A 216 18.93 5.58 25.71
N LYS A 217 17.99 4.65 26.00
CA LYS A 217 18.32 3.31 26.51
C LYS A 217 18.91 2.40 25.44
N THR A 218 18.59 2.63 24.17
CA THR A 218 19.07 1.86 23.01
C THR A 218 20.28 2.51 22.32
N GLY A 219 20.81 3.64 22.85
CA GLY A 219 21.96 4.34 22.28
C GLY A 219 21.67 5.13 21.01
N MET A 220 20.39 5.35 20.68
CA MET A 220 19.97 6.26 19.59
C MET A 220 19.95 7.68 20.13
N ASN A 221 20.77 8.54 19.55
CA ASN A 221 20.85 9.95 19.94
C ASN A 221 19.63 10.71 19.42
N ASP A 222 19.13 11.65 20.24
CA ASP A 222 18.12 12.63 19.82
C ASP A 222 18.76 13.59 18.78
N SER A 223 18.63 13.28 17.48
CA SER A 223 18.99 14.18 16.39
C SER A 223 17.75 14.63 15.64
#